data_6c4305f23e0ab040d639bfd804ca1df3
#
_entry.id   6c4305f23e0ab040d639bfd804ca1df3
#
_cell.length_a   1.000
_cell.length_b   1.000
_cell.length_c   1.000
_cell.angle_alpha   90.00
_cell.angle_beta   90.00
_cell.angle_gamma   90.00
#
_symmetry.space_group_name_H-M   'P 1'
#
loop_
_entity.id
_entity.type
_entity.pdbx_description
1 polymer ?
#
loop_
_entity_poly.entity_id
_entity_poly.type
_entity_poly.pdbx_seq_one_letter_code
_entity_poly.pdbx_strand_id
1 'polypeptide(L)'
;MKVYKEYKEIEVKDIKGVKANAICSRNLEKVCRYMKVIKKEGIKKPFEVIQKENGYYVLDSGIKLLAAKALGYDKVPCLIRDTKQEILLRKLNKIFKLEDENHEIKSDINDEERLNFYKNKYYKLNIL
;
A
#
# COMPACT_ATOMS: atom_id res chain seq x y z
N MET A 1 -6.41 -6.82 -3.82
CA MET A 1 -7.22 -5.59 -3.84
C MET A 1 -6.69 -4.61 -2.81
N LYS A 2 -6.52 -3.36 -3.21
CA LYS A 2 -5.90 -2.33 -2.37
C LYS A 2 -6.91 -1.21 -2.12
N VAL A 3 -7.15 -0.88 -0.87
CA VAL A 3 -8.02 0.22 -0.48
C VAL A 3 -7.17 1.28 0.22
N TYR A 4 -7.24 2.50 -0.29
CA TYR A 4 -6.46 3.61 0.24
C TYR A 4 -7.35 4.57 1.01
N LYS A 5 -6.85 5.02 2.15
CA LYS A 5 -7.50 6.01 3.00
C LYS A 5 -7.26 7.42 2.50
N GLU A 6 -6.02 7.75 2.17
CA GLU A 6 -5.64 9.08 1.71
C GLU A 6 -4.29 9.07 0.97
N TYR A 7 -4.07 10.12 0.20
CA TYR A 7 -2.77 10.48 -0.35
C TYR A 7 -2.16 11.58 0.52
N LYS A 8 -0.89 11.43 0.90
CA LYS A 8 -0.21 12.40 1.75
C LYS A 8 1.29 12.37 1.49
N GLU A 9 1.93 13.54 1.53
CA GLU A 9 3.38 13.61 1.60
C GLU A 9 3.82 13.40 3.04
N ILE A 10 4.70 12.43 3.27
CA ILE A 10 5.14 12.02 4.59
C ILE A 10 6.66 12.19 4.70
N GLU A 11 7.11 12.71 5.83
CA GLU A 11 8.53 12.83 6.09
C GLU A 11 9.19 11.45 6.13
N VAL A 12 10.30 11.31 5.44
CA VAL A 12 11.01 10.04 5.31
C VAL A 12 11.40 9.48 6.68
N LYS A 13 11.75 10.34 7.63
CA LYS A 13 12.10 9.93 9.00
C LYS A 13 10.96 9.23 9.74
N ASP A 14 9.70 9.48 9.34
CA ASP A 14 8.51 8.90 9.96
C ASP A 14 8.07 7.60 9.29
N ILE A 15 8.75 7.20 8.22
CA ILE A 15 8.45 5.98 7.48
C ILE A 15 9.46 4.89 7.85
N LYS A 16 8.96 3.78 8.34
CA LYS A 16 9.78 2.63 8.72
C LYS A 16 9.66 1.53 7.65
N GLY A 17 10.79 0.93 7.30
CA GLY A 17 10.83 -0.20 6.38
C GLY A 17 10.86 -1.51 7.13
N VAL A 18 10.23 -2.53 6.57
CA VAL A 18 10.06 -3.81 7.27
C VAL A 18 11.35 -4.64 7.33
N LYS A 19 12.25 -4.54 6.33
CA LYS A 19 13.45 -5.40 6.28
C LYS A 19 14.72 -4.74 5.76
N ALA A 20 14.70 -3.48 5.40
CA ALA A 20 15.85 -2.84 4.76
C ALA A 20 16.08 -1.45 5.33
N ASN A 21 16.50 -1.38 6.59
CA ASN A 21 16.82 -0.11 7.23
C ASN A 21 18.20 0.42 6.85
N ALA A 22 19.00 -0.36 6.13
CA ALA A 22 20.34 0.02 5.75
C ALA A 22 20.71 -0.45 4.36
N ILE A 23 21.54 0.32 3.70
CA ILE A 23 22.15 -0.08 2.44
C ILE A 23 23.24 -1.09 2.77
N CYS A 24 23.13 -2.28 2.21
CA CYS A 24 24.11 -3.35 2.38
C CYS A 24 24.55 -3.90 1.02
N SER A 25 25.56 -4.76 1.03
CA SER A 25 26.09 -5.33 -0.23
C SER A 25 25.05 -6.07 -1.05
N ARG A 26 24.05 -6.68 -0.40
CA ARG A 26 22.98 -7.42 -1.08
C ARG A 26 22.01 -6.54 -1.84
N ASN A 27 21.74 -5.32 -1.36
CA ASN A 27 20.78 -4.43 -2.00
C ASN A 27 21.40 -3.21 -2.67
N LEU A 28 22.72 -3.06 -2.59
CA LEU A 28 23.43 -1.88 -3.10
C LEU A 28 23.15 -1.64 -4.59
N GLU A 29 23.19 -2.66 -5.40
CA GLU A 29 22.94 -2.55 -6.85
C GLU A 29 21.53 -2.03 -7.12
N LYS A 30 20.54 -2.59 -6.42
CA LYS A 30 19.13 -2.16 -6.56
C LYS A 30 18.94 -0.73 -6.08
N VAL A 31 19.54 -0.35 -4.95
CA VAL A 31 19.49 1.02 -4.44
C VAL A 31 20.08 2.00 -5.46
N CYS A 32 21.24 1.69 -6.00
CA CYS A 32 21.88 2.54 -7.02
C CYS A 32 21.03 2.67 -8.29
N ARG A 33 20.38 1.60 -8.70
CA ARG A 33 19.49 1.61 -9.86
C ARG A 33 18.29 2.51 -9.64
N TYR A 34 17.65 2.41 -8.49
CA TYR A 34 16.53 3.29 -8.13
C TYR A 34 16.97 4.74 -7.97
N MET A 35 18.16 4.99 -7.41
CA MET A 35 18.70 6.34 -7.31
C MET A 35 18.85 7.00 -8.68
N LYS A 36 19.37 6.26 -9.67
CA LYS A 36 19.49 6.78 -11.03
C LYS A 36 18.14 7.14 -11.64
N VAL A 37 17.15 6.27 -11.48
CA VAL A 37 15.80 6.50 -11.99
C VAL A 37 15.15 7.70 -11.30
N ILE A 38 15.20 7.75 -9.98
CA ILE A 38 14.61 8.83 -9.21
C ILE A 38 15.29 10.18 -9.50
N LYS A 39 16.60 10.19 -9.64
CA LYS A 39 17.35 11.39 -9.98
C LYS A 39 16.94 11.95 -11.34
N LYS A 40 16.68 11.08 -12.30
CA LYS A 40 16.30 11.46 -13.66
C LYS A 40 14.84 11.83 -13.80
N GLU A 41 13.95 11.07 -13.19
CA GLU A 41 12.51 11.14 -13.43
C GLU A 41 11.69 11.59 -12.21
N GLY A 42 12.29 11.66 -11.05
CA GLY A 42 11.57 11.89 -9.80
C GLY A 42 10.83 10.64 -9.31
N ILE A 43 10.05 10.80 -8.25
CA ILE A 43 9.22 9.73 -7.72
C ILE A 43 7.86 9.80 -8.41
N LYS A 44 7.64 8.94 -9.40
CA LYS A 44 6.41 8.94 -10.18
C LYS A 44 5.26 8.21 -9.51
N LYS A 45 5.58 7.16 -8.75
CA LYS A 45 4.58 6.31 -8.11
C LYS A 45 4.69 6.48 -6.60
N PRO A 46 3.58 6.83 -5.91
CA PRO A 46 3.60 6.97 -4.47
C PRO A 46 3.95 5.66 -3.76
N PHE A 47 4.60 5.79 -2.61
CA PHE A 47 4.84 4.65 -1.74
C PHE A 47 3.55 4.22 -1.06
N GLU A 48 3.33 2.93 -0.96
CA GLU A 48 2.22 2.38 -0.20
C GLU A 48 2.64 2.16 1.24
N VAL A 49 1.94 2.78 2.17
CA VAL A 49 2.24 2.69 3.59
C VAL A 49 1.00 2.36 4.41
N ILE A 50 1.23 1.80 5.58
CA ILE A 50 0.19 1.64 6.60
C ILE A 50 0.52 2.53 7.78
N GLN A 51 -0.51 3.10 8.40
CA GLN A 51 -0.36 3.90 9.60
C GLN A 51 -0.49 3.02 10.83
N LYS A 52 0.48 3.15 11.75
CA LYS A 52 0.47 2.51 13.06
C LYS A 52 0.71 3.57 14.13
N GLU A 53 0.59 3.19 15.41
CA GLU A 53 0.72 4.11 16.54
C GLU A 53 2.05 4.89 16.54
N ASN A 54 3.14 4.25 16.14
CA ASN A 54 4.48 4.82 16.18
C ASN A 54 4.99 5.31 14.82
N GLY A 55 4.13 5.49 13.84
CA GLY A 55 4.49 6.01 12.53
C GLY A 55 3.91 5.23 11.37
N TYR A 56 4.54 5.37 10.21
CA TYR A 56 4.14 4.73 8.98
C TYR A 56 5.10 3.62 8.60
N TYR A 57 4.58 2.54 8.02
CA TYR A 57 5.39 1.42 7.56
C TYR A 57 5.19 1.22 6.07
N VAL A 58 6.30 1.24 5.30
CA VAL A 58 6.25 0.93 3.88
C VAL A 58 5.98 -0.55 3.67
N LEU A 59 5.11 -0.87 2.73
CA LEU A 59 4.66 -2.25 2.52
C LEU A 59 5.54 -3.06 1.57
N ASP A 60 5.95 -2.48 0.46
CA ASP A 60 6.66 -3.25 -0.58
C ASP A 60 7.80 -2.52 -1.30
N SER A 61 8.07 -1.28 -0.99
CA SER A 61 9.05 -0.47 -1.71
C SER A 61 10.18 0.03 -0.80
N GLY A 62 10.63 -0.80 0.14
CA GLY A 62 11.67 -0.42 1.10
C GLY A 62 12.98 0.00 0.46
N ILE A 63 13.43 -0.71 -0.59
CA ILE A 63 14.68 -0.37 -1.30
C ILE A 63 14.54 0.94 -2.05
N LYS A 64 13.40 1.19 -2.67
CA LYS A 64 13.11 2.45 -3.36
C LYS A 64 13.08 3.61 -2.37
N LEU A 65 12.55 3.39 -1.16
CA LEU A 65 12.59 4.37 -0.08
C LEU A 65 14.00 4.69 0.37
N LEU A 66 14.88 3.69 0.49
CA LEU A 66 16.29 3.87 0.79
C LEU A 66 16.98 4.73 -0.28
N ALA A 67 16.66 4.50 -1.54
CA ALA A 67 17.20 5.28 -2.65
C ALA A 67 16.77 6.75 -2.57
N ALA A 68 15.51 7.00 -2.29
CA ALA A 68 15.00 8.37 -2.11
C ALA A 68 15.67 9.05 -0.90
N LYS A 69 15.82 8.34 0.18
CA LYS A 69 16.52 8.82 1.37
C LYS A 69 17.99 9.15 1.09
N ALA A 70 18.67 8.27 0.34
CA ALA A 70 20.06 8.49 -0.05
C ALA A 70 20.24 9.71 -0.96
N LEU A 71 19.23 10.05 -1.75
CA LEU A 71 19.21 11.24 -2.59
C LEU A 71 18.88 12.53 -1.83
N GLY A 72 18.55 12.43 -0.55
CA GLY A 72 18.26 13.58 0.29
C GLY A 72 16.81 14.03 0.30
N TYR A 73 15.87 13.19 -0.10
CA TYR A 73 14.45 13.52 0.01
C TYR A 73 14.02 13.59 1.47
N ASP A 74 13.46 14.71 1.86
CA ASP A 74 12.90 14.90 3.21
C ASP A 74 11.49 14.34 3.32
N LYS A 75 10.72 14.48 2.23
CA LYS A 75 9.33 14.02 2.13
C LYS A 75 9.16 13.20 0.86
N VAL A 76 8.30 12.22 0.91
CA VAL A 76 7.93 11.40 -0.25
C VAL A 76 6.41 11.27 -0.34
N PRO A 77 5.87 11.16 -1.58
CA PRO A 77 4.44 10.94 -1.75
C PRO A 77 4.05 9.54 -1.31
N CYS A 78 2.98 9.43 -0.54
CA CYS A 78 2.51 8.17 0.00
C CYS A 78 1.00 8.00 -0.19
N LEU A 79 0.61 6.76 -0.41
CA LEU A 79 -0.77 6.33 -0.33
C LEU A 79 -0.93 5.54 0.96
N ILE A 80 -1.75 6.05 1.88
CA ILE A 80 -1.99 5.39 3.16
C ILE A 80 -3.08 4.34 2.94
N ARG A 81 -2.72 3.08 3.15
CA ARG A 81 -3.64 1.97 3.00
C ARG A 81 -4.56 1.90 4.21
N ASP A 82 -5.86 1.77 3.97
CA ASP A 82 -6.83 1.57 5.05
C ASP A 82 -6.82 0.11 5.50
N THR A 83 -6.13 -0.15 6.60
CA THR A 83 -5.99 -1.49 7.14
C THR A 83 -7.32 -2.07 7.63
N LYS A 84 -8.20 -1.25 8.18
CA LYS A 84 -9.52 -1.71 8.65
C LYS A 84 -10.38 -2.18 7.48
N GLN A 85 -10.45 -1.37 6.43
CA GLN A 85 -11.20 -1.73 5.23
C GLN A 85 -10.57 -2.93 4.52
N GLU A 86 -9.25 -3.02 4.47
CA GLU A 86 -8.56 -4.16 3.87
C GLU A 86 -8.83 -5.46 4.62
N ILE A 87 -8.80 -5.42 5.95
CA ILE A 87 -9.13 -6.58 6.78
C ILE A 87 -10.58 -6.98 6.57
N LEU A 88 -11.51 -6.03 6.55
CA LEU A 88 -12.91 -6.30 6.29
C LEU A 88 -13.10 -6.93 4.91
N LEU A 89 -12.43 -6.40 3.90
CA LEU A 89 -12.49 -6.92 2.54
C LEU A 89 -12.01 -8.38 2.47
N ARG A 90 -10.90 -8.69 3.13
CA ARG A 90 -10.39 -10.06 3.20
C ARG A 90 -11.37 -11.00 3.89
N LYS A 91 -12.00 -10.57 4.97
CA LYS A 91 -13.02 -11.35 5.68
C LYS A 91 -14.24 -11.61 4.79
N LEU A 92 -14.71 -10.58 4.09
CA LEU A 92 -15.87 -10.70 3.20
C LEU A 92 -15.56 -11.62 2.00
N ASN A 93 -14.39 -11.48 1.41
CA ASN A 93 -13.97 -12.34 0.32
C ASN A 93 -13.89 -13.81 0.75
N LYS A 94 -13.44 -14.07 1.98
CA LYS A 94 -13.42 -15.42 2.51
C LYS A 94 -14.81 -16.02 2.71
N ILE A 95 -15.76 -15.21 3.19
CA ILE A 95 -17.14 -15.63 3.41
C ILE A 95 -17.86 -15.91 2.09
N PHE A 96 -17.67 -15.03 1.09
CA PHE A 96 -18.38 -15.07 -0.18
C PHE A 96 -17.59 -15.71 -1.33
N LYS A 97 -16.52 -16.40 -1.04
CA LYS A 97 -15.63 -16.97 -2.06
C LYS A 97 -16.34 -17.89 -3.03
N LEU A 98 -17.27 -18.70 -2.52
CA LEU A 98 -18.05 -19.64 -3.36
C LEU A 98 -19.07 -18.92 -4.24
N GLU A 99 -19.57 -17.77 -3.80
CA GLU A 99 -20.50 -16.97 -4.59
C GLU A 99 -19.79 -16.23 -5.72
N ASP A 100 -18.56 -15.77 -5.46
CA ASP A 100 -17.75 -15.05 -6.45
C ASP A 100 -17.29 -15.94 -7.61
N GLU A 101 -17.24 -17.25 -7.43
CA GLU A 101 -16.97 -18.20 -8.51
C GLU A 101 -18.07 -18.18 -9.58
N ASN A 102 -19.29 -17.80 -9.21
CA ASN A 102 -20.44 -17.73 -10.10
C ASN A 102 -20.83 -16.32 -10.52
N HIS A 103 -20.28 -15.31 -9.87
CA HIS A 103 -20.55 -13.91 -10.17
C HIS A 103 -19.22 -13.18 -10.42
N GLU A 104 -18.87 -13.05 -11.69
CA GLU A 104 -17.72 -12.24 -12.05
C GLU A 104 -17.96 -10.80 -11.63
N ILE A 105 -17.22 -10.37 -10.59
CA ILE A 105 -17.09 -8.96 -10.29
C ILE A 105 -16.25 -8.37 -11.42
N LYS A 106 -16.85 -7.49 -12.21
CA LYS A 106 -16.17 -6.87 -13.33
C LYS A 106 -14.87 -6.20 -12.86
N SER A 107 -13.80 -6.45 -13.59
CA SER A 107 -12.47 -5.93 -13.27
C SER A 107 -12.36 -4.41 -13.30
N ASP A 108 -13.34 -3.71 -13.85
CA ASP A 108 -13.43 -2.26 -13.93
C ASP A 108 -14.02 -1.59 -12.69
N ILE A 109 -14.57 -2.39 -11.76
CA ILE A 109 -15.08 -1.86 -10.48
C ILE A 109 -13.89 -1.49 -9.59
N ASN A 110 -13.89 -0.25 -9.08
CA ASN A 110 -12.83 0.19 -8.17
C ASN A 110 -12.97 -0.47 -6.80
N ASP A 111 -11.93 -0.38 -5.98
CA ASP A 111 -11.88 -1.04 -4.67
C ASP A 111 -12.96 -0.52 -3.72
N GLU A 112 -13.29 0.77 -3.79
CA GLU A 112 -14.33 1.38 -2.96
C GLU A 112 -15.72 0.84 -3.30
N GLU A 113 -16.06 0.75 -4.59
CA GLU A 113 -17.33 0.18 -5.05
C GLU A 113 -17.46 -1.27 -4.64
N ARG A 114 -16.39 -2.03 -4.78
CA ARG A 114 -16.35 -3.44 -4.38
C ARG A 114 -16.55 -3.61 -2.88
N LEU A 115 -15.91 -2.76 -2.08
CA LEU A 115 -16.09 -2.76 -0.64
C LEU A 115 -17.54 -2.45 -0.24
N ASN A 116 -18.16 -1.46 -0.88
CA ASN A 116 -19.55 -1.08 -0.63
C ASN A 116 -20.51 -2.20 -1.02
N PHE A 117 -20.25 -2.89 -2.12
CA PHE A 117 -21.02 -4.06 -2.55
C PHE A 117 -21.00 -5.15 -1.46
N TYR A 118 -19.82 -5.49 -0.95
CA TYR A 118 -19.69 -6.50 0.09
C TYR A 118 -20.30 -6.06 1.43
N LYS A 119 -20.13 -4.81 1.81
CA LYS A 119 -20.78 -4.27 3.03
C LYS A 119 -22.28 -4.41 2.96
N ASN A 120 -22.91 -4.02 1.86
CA ASN A 120 -24.37 -4.14 1.68
C ASN A 120 -24.83 -5.58 1.77
N LYS A 121 -24.10 -6.49 1.15
CA LYS A 121 -24.40 -7.92 1.18
C LYS A 121 -24.29 -8.49 2.60
N TYR A 122 -23.25 -8.04 3.33
CA TYR A 122 -23.00 -8.46 4.69
C TYR A 122 -24.10 -8.00 5.65
N TYR A 123 -24.58 -6.79 5.50
CA TYR A 123 -25.72 -6.29 6.30
C TYR A 123 -26.99 -7.10 6.05
N LYS A 124 -27.26 -7.47 4.81
CA LYS A 124 -28.41 -8.33 4.47
C LYS A 124 -28.34 -9.70 5.15
N LEU A 125 -27.15 -10.19 5.39
CA LEU A 125 -26.93 -11.48 6.05
C LEU A 125 -26.84 -11.38 7.57
N ASN A 126 -26.91 -10.18 8.14
CA ASN A 126 -26.80 -9.92 9.57
C ASN A 126 -25.51 -10.48 10.21
N ILE A 127 -24.42 -10.47 9.51
CA ILE A 127 -23.15 -11.07 9.96
C ILE A 127 -22.19 -10.01 10.54
N LEU A 128 -22.43 -8.74 10.26
CA LEU A 128 -21.60 -7.64 10.77
C LEU A 128 -21.88 -7.36 12.23
#